data_246c82506cb67d879de070bc7533b831
#
_entry.id   246c82506cb67d879de070bc7533b831
#
_cell.length_a   1.000
_cell.length_b   1.000
_cell.length_c   1.000
_cell.angle_alpha   90.00
_cell.angle_beta   90.00
_cell.angle_gamma   90.00
#
_symmetry.space_group_name_H-M   'P 1'
#
loop_
_entity.id
_entity.type
_entity.pdbx_description
1 polymer ?
#
loop_
_entity_poly.entity_id
_entity_poly.type
_entity_poly.pdbx_seq_one_letter_code
_entity_poly.pdbx_strand_id
1 'polypeptide(L)'
;AHFLVTGSNNGCAPTTATDPSMIMLNATEQMFLDSITFFAVDTSAITKHFVHVITKTADTNVMYIDSVRLTKFNTFTQNTNYSYKSITTSPGYHRLETTGCGFIAYSMGIGNAVSYGYATGVSLVNLENAITYSNFVDGSDTICKGDTVKFKSILRGSPLSFFWDMGDGFTDTVKNPIHSYSKTGEYYIKAIITYECLSDTLRDTLYVPPSQIIDLGP
;
A
#
# COMPACT_ATOMS: atom_id res chain seq x y z
N ALA A 1 -1.86 -12.59 6.37
CA ALA A 1 -0.44 -12.43 6.67
C ALA A 1 0.36 -13.45 5.86
N HIS A 2 1.42 -13.01 5.21
CA HIS A 2 2.34 -13.89 4.49
C HIS A 2 3.61 -14.04 5.31
N PHE A 3 4.21 -15.22 5.29
CA PHE A 3 5.44 -15.51 5.99
C PHE A 3 6.50 -15.99 5.00
N LEU A 4 7.70 -15.47 5.11
CA LEU A 4 8.87 -16.00 4.42
C LEU A 4 9.69 -16.79 5.44
N VAL A 5 9.86 -18.07 5.17
CA VAL A 5 10.78 -18.92 5.93
C VAL A 5 12.10 -18.96 5.17
N THR A 6 13.16 -18.51 5.81
CA THR A 6 14.50 -18.59 5.24
C THR A 6 15.31 -19.63 5.99
N GLY A 7 15.98 -20.44 5.27
CA GLY A 7 16.86 -21.49 5.78
C GLY A 7 17.27 -22.38 4.62
N SER A 8 18.52 -22.75 4.54
CA SER A 8 18.99 -23.70 3.55
C SER A 8 19.29 -25.02 4.26
N ASN A 9 18.39 -25.97 4.12
CA ASN A 9 18.68 -27.36 4.41
C ASN A 9 19.11 -28.04 3.11
N ASN A 10 20.34 -27.91 2.74
CA ASN A 10 20.95 -28.82 1.76
C ASN A 10 21.14 -30.17 2.43
N GLY A 11 20.09 -31.00 2.38
CA GLY A 11 19.96 -32.30 3.01
C GLY A 11 21.28 -32.97 3.46
N CYS A 12 21.36 -33.32 4.73
CA CYS A 12 22.35 -34.20 5.30
C CYS A 12 23.83 -33.76 5.37
N ALA A 13 24.17 -32.51 5.10
CA ALA A 13 25.53 -32.02 5.35
C ALA A 13 25.62 -31.28 6.70
N PRO A 14 26.24 -31.81 7.74
CA PRO A 14 26.23 -31.19 9.07
C PRO A 14 27.04 -29.90 9.20
N THR A 15 27.68 -29.43 8.15
CA THR A 15 28.60 -28.27 8.20
C THR A 15 28.06 -26.97 7.67
N THR A 16 26.78 -26.92 7.19
CA THR A 16 26.19 -25.73 6.61
C THR A 16 24.71 -25.54 7.02
N ALA A 17 24.28 -26.18 8.10
CA ALA A 17 22.91 -26.00 8.61
C ALA A 17 22.78 -24.59 9.17
N THR A 18 21.88 -23.80 8.58
CA THR A 18 21.43 -22.52 9.13
C THR A 18 20.10 -22.75 9.83
N ASP A 19 19.87 -22.10 10.95
CA ASP A 19 18.56 -22.11 11.57
C ASP A 19 17.55 -21.38 10.68
N PRO A 20 16.31 -21.89 10.56
CA PRO A 20 15.25 -21.19 9.85
C PRO A 20 14.90 -19.88 10.57
N SER A 21 14.75 -18.81 9.84
CA SER A 21 14.17 -17.58 10.34
C SER A 21 12.83 -17.29 9.64
N MET A 22 11.91 -16.72 10.37
CA MET A 22 10.58 -16.37 9.85
C MET A 22 10.43 -14.85 9.84
N ILE A 23 10.03 -14.31 8.68
CA ILE A 23 9.78 -12.89 8.50
C ILE A 23 8.29 -12.71 8.17
N MET A 24 7.62 -11.83 8.89
CA MET A 24 6.28 -11.41 8.53
C MET A 24 6.37 -10.44 7.35
N LEU A 25 5.70 -10.77 6.26
CA LEU A 25 5.57 -9.89 5.10
C LEU A 25 4.34 -9.01 5.29
N ASN A 26 4.52 -7.72 5.16
CA ASN A 26 3.42 -6.76 5.22
C ASN A 26 2.77 -6.61 3.84
N ALA A 27 1.58 -6.03 3.79
CA ALA A 27 0.93 -5.68 2.53
C ALA A 27 1.72 -4.57 1.81
N THR A 28 1.75 -4.59 0.49
CA THR A 28 2.49 -3.62 -0.32
C THR A 28 2.03 -2.18 -0.10
N GLU A 29 0.75 -1.99 0.19
CA GLU A 29 0.13 -0.69 0.45
C GLU A 29 0.65 -0.01 1.73
N GLN A 30 1.24 -0.78 2.64
CA GLN A 30 1.72 -0.29 3.95
C GLN A 30 3.24 -0.12 4.03
N MET A 31 3.97 -0.28 2.94
CA MET A 31 5.38 -0.59 3.03
C MET A 31 6.33 0.30 2.24
N PHE A 32 5.82 1.31 1.54
CA PHE A 32 6.71 2.18 0.79
C PHE A 32 7.35 3.22 1.69
N LEU A 33 8.66 3.05 1.90
CA LEU A 33 9.52 3.98 2.64
C LEU A 33 10.42 4.72 1.65
N ASP A 34 10.60 6.02 1.85
CA ASP A 34 11.56 6.82 1.08
C ASP A 34 12.98 6.61 1.61
N SER A 35 13.11 6.39 2.90
CA SER A 35 14.39 6.08 3.52
C SER A 35 14.23 5.27 4.81
N ILE A 36 15.20 4.43 5.11
CA ILE A 36 15.29 3.68 6.36
C ILE A 36 16.75 3.43 6.74
N THR A 37 17.05 3.54 8.01
CA THR A 37 18.31 3.03 8.59
C THR A 37 18.01 1.70 9.27
N PHE A 38 18.76 0.66 8.92
CA PHE A 38 18.64 -0.68 9.49
C PHE A 38 19.97 -1.15 10.03
N PHE A 39 19.95 -2.20 10.85
CA PHE A 39 21.15 -2.73 11.50
C PHE A 39 21.36 -4.20 11.09
N ALA A 40 22.44 -4.47 10.37
CA ALA A 40 22.91 -5.84 10.14
C ALA A 40 23.62 -6.34 11.41
N VAL A 41 23.06 -7.38 12.02
CA VAL A 41 23.47 -7.82 13.37
C VAL A 41 24.96 -8.16 13.42
N ASP A 42 25.71 -7.39 14.19
CA ASP A 42 27.17 -7.58 14.35
C ASP A 42 27.46 -8.60 15.45
N THR A 43 27.70 -9.83 15.03
CA THR A 43 28.09 -10.93 15.91
C THR A 43 28.99 -11.89 15.13
N SER A 44 29.97 -12.52 15.83
CA SER A 44 30.83 -13.51 15.23
C SER A 44 30.14 -14.79 14.75
N ALA A 45 28.87 -14.99 15.18
CA ALA A 45 28.07 -16.14 14.77
C ALA A 45 27.42 -15.96 13.39
N ILE A 46 27.18 -14.74 12.97
CA ILE A 46 26.62 -14.40 11.65
C ILE A 46 27.75 -14.05 10.70
N THR A 47 27.89 -14.81 9.63
CA THR A 47 29.02 -14.66 8.69
C THR A 47 28.64 -14.01 7.36
N LYS A 48 27.34 -13.95 7.05
CA LYS A 48 26.82 -13.34 5.82
C LYS A 48 25.60 -12.50 6.14
N HIS A 49 25.56 -11.28 5.60
CA HIS A 49 24.47 -10.32 5.78
C HIS A 49 23.92 -9.93 4.42
N PHE A 50 22.62 -9.86 4.33
CA PHE A 50 21.91 -9.48 3.12
C PHE A 50 20.81 -8.49 3.46
N VAL A 51 20.54 -7.60 2.52
CA VAL A 51 19.28 -6.85 2.49
C VAL A 51 18.60 -7.12 1.15
N HIS A 52 17.33 -7.49 1.20
CA HIS A 52 16.49 -7.69 0.03
C HIS A 52 15.61 -6.46 -0.12
N VAL A 53 15.71 -5.81 -1.27
CA VAL A 53 14.95 -4.59 -1.57
C VAL A 53 13.97 -4.89 -2.69
N ILE A 54 12.74 -4.41 -2.54
CA ILE A 54 11.69 -4.46 -3.55
C ILE A 54 11.22 -3.02 -3.79
N THR A 55 11.18 -2.61 -5.05
CA THR A 55 10.73 -1.28 -5.45
C THR A 55 9.96 -1.35 -6.77
N LYS A 56 9.30 -0.28 -7.18
CA LYS A 56 8.73 -0.20 -8.52
C LYS A 56 9.83 -0.31 -9.58
N THR A 57 9.56 -1.01 -10.66
CA THR A 57 10.54 -1.18 -11.77
C THR A 57 11.00 0.16 -12.34
N ALA A 58 10.09 1.15 -12.38
CA ALA A 58 10.40 2.50 -12.82
C ALA A 58 11.41 3.22 -11.92
N ASP A 59 11.49 2.85 -10.64
CA ASP A 59 12.29 3.54 -9.62
C ASP A 59 13.64 2.88 -9.34
N THR A 60 13.97 1.81 -10.04
CA THR A 60 15.23 1.07 -9.85
C THR A 60 16.50 1.91 -10.06
N ASN A 61 16.38 3.01 -10.80
CA ASN A 61 17.49 3.92 -11.10
C ASN A 61 17.72 5.01 -10.05
N VAL A 62 16.84 5.14 -9.06
CA VAL A 62 16.91 6.16 -7.99
C VAL A 62 17.02 5.56 -6.60
N MET A 63 17.49 4.31 -6.51
CA MET A 63 17.72 3.57 -5.27
C MET A 63 19.20 3.64 -4.85
N TYR A 64 19.42 3.86 -3.56
CA TYR A 64 20.77 3.97 -2.97
C TYR A 64 20.87 3.15 -1.68
N ILE A 65 22.05 2.62 -1.41
CA ILE A 65 22.47 2.10 -0.10
C ILE A 65 23.76 2.80 0.31
N ASP A 66 23.81 3.35 1.52
CA ASP A 66 24.99 4.06 2.04
C ASP A 66 25.54 5.11 1.05
N SER A 67 24.62 5.83 0.40
CA SER A 67 24.89 6.81 -0.66
C SER A 67 25.46 6.22 -1.96
N VAL A 68 25.52 4.88 -2.10
CA VAL A 68 25.93 4.22 -3.33
C VAL A 68 24.70 3.80 -4.12
N ARG A 69 24.64 4.22 -5.39
CA ARG A 69 23.52 3.90 -6.27
C ARG A 69 23.47 2.40 -6.56
N LEU A 70 22.27 1.83 -6.39
CA LEU A 70 21.99 0.44 -6.72
C LEU A 70 21.73 0.29 -8.24
N THR A 71 22.23 -0.79 -8.79
CA THR A 71 22.06 -1.15 -10.21
C THR A 71 21.74 -2.64 -10.33
N LYS A 72 21.31 -3.09 -11.52
CA LYS A 72 21.06 -4.52 -11.82
C LYS A 72 20.00 -5.13 -10.90
N PHE A 73 18.78 -4.60 -10.96
CA PHE A 73 17.61 -5.21 -10.37
C PHE A 73 17.06 -6.34 -11.24
N ASN A 74 16.42 -7.32 -10.62
CA ASN A 74 15.66 -8.35 -11.31
C ASN A 74 14.18 -7.98 -11.26
N THR A 75 13.48 -8.11 -12.37
CA THR A 75 12.04 -7.86 -12.44
C THR A 75 11.27 -9.13 -12.11
N PHE A 76 10.17 -9.03 -11.35
CA PHE A 76 9.29 -10.17 -11.09
C PHE A 76 8.56 -10.60 -12.35
N THR A 77 8.54 -11.90 -12.63
CA THR A 77 7.87 -12.45 -13.82
C THR A 77 6.35 -12.38 -13.73
N GLN A 78 5.79 -12.54 -12.52
CA GLN A 78 4.34 -12.47 -12.27
C GLN A 78 3.81 -11.04 -12.14
N ASN A 79 4.68 -10.07 -11.84
CA ASN A 79 4.30 -8.67 -11.72
C ASN A 79 5.47 -7.77 -12.14
N THR A 80 5.52 -7.43 -13.41
CA THR A 80 6.59 -6.65 -14.02
C THR A 80 6.66 -5.19 -13.56
N ASN A 81 5.66 -4.71 -12.81
CA ASN A 81 5.67 -3.38 -12.19
C ASN A 81 6.65 -3.26 -11.03
N TYR A 82 7.13 -4.40 -10.50
CA TYR A 82 8.05 -4.45 -9.39
C TYR A 82 9.33 -5.19 -9.74
N SER A 83 10.41 -4.71 -9.16
CA SER A 83 11.74 -5.29 -9.26
C SER A 83 12.35 -5.48 -7.88
N TYR A 84 13.28 -6.41 -7.77
CA TYR A 84 13.95 -6.72 -6.53
C TYR A 84 15.46 -6.81 -6.71
N LYS A 85 16.18 -6.63 -5.62
CA LYS A 85 17.62 -6.84 -5.54
C LYS A 85 17.99 -7.39 -4.19
N SER A 86 18.86 -8.39 -4.19
CA SER A 86 19.59 -8.85 -2.99
C SER A 86 20.96 -8.17 -2.97
N ILE A 87 21.31 -7.60 -1.82
CA ILE A 87 22.55 -6.86 -1.61
C ILE A 87 23.27 -7.52 -0.43
N THR A 88 24.53 -7.88 -0.62
CA THR A 88 25.37 -8.26 0.50
C THR A 88 25.84 -7.01 1.23
N THR A 89 25.72 -7.01 2.55
CA THR A 89 26.14 -5.89 3.42
C THR A 89 27.22 -6.36 4.40
N SER A 90 27.94 -5.43 4.99
CA SER A 90 28.75 -5.66 6.18
C SER A 90 27.85 -5.74 7.43
N PRO A 91 28.36 -6.21 8.58
CA PRO A 91 27.68 -5.93 9.84
C PRO A 91 27.67 -4.43 10.16
N GLY A 92 26.67 -3.98 10.92
CA GLY A 92 26.53 -2.60 11.34
C GLY A 92 25.32 -1.87 10.77
N TYR A 93 25.36 -0.55 10.84
CA TYR A 93 24.29 0.32 10.35
C TYR A 93 24.40 0.55 8.86
N HIS A 94 23.30 0.47 8.17
CA HIS A 94 23.16 0.77 6.76
C HIS A 94 21.93 1.64 6.51
N ARG A 95 22.00 2.51 5.51
CA ARG A 95 20.89 3.36 5.10
C ARG A 95 20.48 3.05 3.66
N LEU A 96 19.21 2.69 3.50
CA LEU A 96 18.53 2.64 2.19
C LEU A 96 17.75 3.92 1.98
N GLU A 97 17.76 4.43 0.75
CA GLU A 97 17.02 5.63 0.39
C GLU A 97 16.67 5.65 -1.10
N THR A 98 15.59 6.36 -1.43
CA THR A 98 15.13 6.58 -2.80
C THR A 98 14.49 7.95 -2.94
N THR A 99 14.53 8.50 -4.16
CA THR A 99 13.75 9.68 -4.56
C THR A 99 12.51 9.29 -5.39
N GLY A 100 12.27 7.99 -5.58
CA GLY A 100 11.09 7.46 -6.26
C GLY A 100 9.92 7.18 -5.31
N CYS A 101 9.05 6.26 -5.72
CA CYS A 101 7.82 5.90 -4.98
C CYS A 101 8.03 5.02 -3.73
N GLY A 102 9.26 4.88 -3.29
CA GLY A 102 9.59 4.12 -2.09
C GLY A 102 9.96 2.65 -2.37
N PHE A 103 10.26 1.95 -1.28
CA PHE A 103 10.70 0.57 -1.32
C PHE A 103 10.26 -0.20 -0.08
N ILE A 104 10.38 -1.52 -0.18
CA ILE A 104 10.26 -2.48 0.90
C ILE A 104 11.63 -3.11 1.08
N ALA A 105 12.06 -3.31 2.32
CA ALA A 105 13.30 -4.01 2.55
C ALA A 105 13.24 -4.99 3.73
N TYR A 106 14.00 -6.08 3.59
CA TYR A 106 14.15 -7.12 4.59
C TYR A 106 15.64 -7.35 4.84
N SER A 107 16.07 -7.22 6.09
CA SER A 107 17.44 -7.55 6.49
C SER A 107 17.51 -8.99 6.96
N MET A 108 18.54 -9.69 6.54
CA MET A 108 18.78 -11.10 6.86
C MET A 108 20.25 -11.35 7.11
N GLY A 109 20.53 -12.27 8.03
CA GLY A 109 21.87 -12.75 8.27
C GLY A 109 21.90 -14.25 8.46
N ILE A 110 22.98 -14.88 8.02
CA ILE A 110 23.17 -16.32 8.03
C ILE A 110 24.55 -16.63 8.63
N GLY A 111 24.58 -17.57 9.55
CA GLY A 111 25.79 -18.12 10.15
C GLY A 111 25.68 -19.62 10.32
N ASN A 112 26.61 -20.19 11.08
CA ASN A 112 26.59 -21.61 11.39
C ASN A 112 25.57 -21.90 12.50
N ALA A 113 24.50 -22.63 12.16
CA ALA A 113 23.38 -22.96 13.04
C ALA A 113 22.72 -21.72 13.69
N VAL A 114 22.72 -20.56 12.97
CA VAL A 114 22.11 -19.32 13.41
C VAL A 114 21.70 -18.48 12.20
N SER A 115 20.56 -17.83 12.31
CA SER A 115 20.12 -16.84 11.33
C SER A 115 19.22 -15.78 11.98
N TYR A 116 19.07 -14.65 11.32
CA TYR A 116 18.04 -13.67 11.65
C TYR A 116 17.35 -13.18 10.36
N GLY A 117 16.15 -12.66 10.52
CA GLY A 117 15.44 -11.97 9.45
C GLY A 117 14.38 -11.04 10.03
N TYR A 118 14.29 -9.84 9.49
CA TYR A 118 13.27 -8.87 9.89
C TYR A 118 12.96 -7.87 8.76
N ALA A 119 11.74 -7.32 8.78
CA ALA A 119 11.39 -6.19 7.94
C ALA A 119 12.10 -4.94 8.48
N THR A 120 12.83 -4.22 7.64
CA THR A 120 13.65 -3.07 8.08
C THR A 120 12.81 -1.90 8.56
N GLY A 121 11.56 -1.81 8.11
CA GLY A 121 10.60 -0.80 8.52
C GLY A 121 9.26 -0.97 7.85
N VAL A 122 8.27 -0.27 8.35
CA VAL A 122 6.92 -0.20 7.80
C VAL A 122 6.46 1.25 7.82
N SER A 123 5.79 1.68 6.77
CA SER A 123 5.04 2.93 6.75
C SER A 123 3.62 2.63 7.23
N LEU A 124 3.33 2.96 8.46
CA LEU A 124 1.97 2.87 9.00
C LEU A 124 1.14 4.03 8.45
N VAL A 125 0.92 4.04 7.15
CA VAL A 125 -0.09 4.91 6.56
C VAL A 125 -1.43 4.36 7.00
N ASN A 126 -2.17 5.16 7.79
CA ASN A 126 -3.53 4.79 8.16
C ASN A 126 -4.38 4.69 6.88
N LEU A 127 -4.89 3.52 6.60
CA LEU A 127 -5.66 3.17 5.40
C LEU A 127 -7.12 3.66 5.45
N GLU A 128 -7.48 4.52 6.38
CA GLU A 128 -8.83 5.06 6.51
C GLU A 128 -9.10 6.18 5.50
N ASN A 129 -8.98 5.86 4.22
CA ASN A 129 -9.62 6.63 3.19
C ASN A 129 -11.09 6.21 3.12
N ALA A 130 -12.00 7.17 3.07
CA ALA A 130 -13.44 6.89 3.04
C ALA A 130 -14.15 7.86 2.11
N ILE A 131 -15.29 7.44 1.58
CA ILE A 131 -16.28 8.30 0.96
C ILE A 131 -17.26 8.71 2.04
N THR A 132 -17.68 9.95 2.04
CA THR A 132 -18.83 10.45 2.78
C THR A 132 -19.74 11.21 1.84
N TYR A 133 -21.01 11.23 2.13
CA TYR A 133 -21.99 12.01 1.38
C TYR A 133 -23.01 12.64 2.33
N SER A 134 -23.63 13.72 1.89
CA SER A 134 -24.70 14.38 2.61
C SER A 134 -25.61 15.11 1.65
N ASN A 135 -26.84 15.37 2.08
CA ASN A 135 -27.73 16.29 1.37
C ASN A 135 -27.07 17.68 1.29
N PHE A 136 -27.07 18.27 0.09
CA PHE A 136 -26.40 19.55 -0.15
C PHE A 136 -27.05 20.71 0.61
N VAL A 137 -28.37 20.64 0.85
CA VAL A 137 -29.17 21.73 1.43
C VAL A 137 -29.07 21.73 2.96
N ASP A 138 -29.32 20.60 3.59
CA ASP A 138 -29.44 20.52 5.06
C ASP A 138 -28.30 19.72 5.73
N GLY A 139 -27.42 19.10 4.95
CA GLY A 139 -26.31 18.31 5.43
C GLY A 139 -26.67 16.97 6.07
N SER A 140 -27.93 16.52 5.94
CA SER A 140 -28.39 15.24 6.48
C SER A 140 -27.85 14.05 5.67
N ASP A 141 -27.83 12.89 6.30
CA ASP A 141 -27.47 11.61 5.63
C ASP A 141 -28.66 11.01 4.86
N THR A 142 -29.86 11.58 5.04
CA THR A 142 -31.08 11.14 4.36
C THR A 142 -31.17 11.81 3.00
N ILE A 143 -31.08 11.02 1.95
CA ILE A 143 -31.12 11.49 0.57
C ILE A 143 -32.42 11.02 -0.07
N CYS A 144 -33.27 11.96 -0.46
CA CYS A 144 -34.51 11.68 -1.19
C CYS A 144 -34.31 11.78 -2.71
N LYS A 145 -35.24 11.20 -3.46
CA LYS A 145 -35.24 11.30 -4.92
C LYS A 145 -35.25 12.78 -5.36
N GLY A 146 -34.28 13.15 -6.20
CA GLY A 146 -34.14 14.50 -6.73
C GLY A 146 -33.33 15.44 -5.85
N ASP A 147 -32.95 15.02 -4.64
CA ASP A 147 -32.05 15.81 -3.79
C ASP A 147 -30.69 15.95 -4.46
N THR A 148 -30.04 17.05 -4.17
CA THR A 148 -28.65 17.26 -4.53
C THR A 148 -27.75 16.70 -3.43
N VAL A 149 -26.92 15.74 -3.81
CA VAL A 149 -25.97 15.05 -2.92
C VAL A 149 -24.58 15.61 -3.13
N LYS A 150 -23.94 15.98 -2.04
CA LYS A 150 -22.52 16.38 -2.03
C LYS A 150 -21.68 15.22 -1.56
N PHE A 151 -20.75 14.78 -2.41
CA PHE A 151 -19.77 13.75 -2.07
C PHE A 151 -18.49 14.39 -1.57
N LYS A 152 -17.85 13.72 -0.62
CA LYS A 152 -16.56 14.13 -0.08
C LYS A 152 -15.72 12.87 0.17
N SER A 153 -14.47 12.91 -0.23
CA SER A 153 -13.50 11.89 0.15
C SER A 153 -12.69 12.36 1.36
N ILE A 154 -12.63 11.52 2.38
CA ILE A 154 -11.67 11.67 3.49
C ILE A 154 -10.38 11.03 3.02
N LEU A 155 -9.34 11.84 2.85
CA LEU A 155 -8.10 11.43 2.20
C LEU A 155 -6.90 11.82 3.02
N ARG A 156 -5.83 11.09 2.82
CA ARG A 156 -4.50 11.42 3.31
C ARG A 156 -3.59 11.80 2.15
N GLY A 157 -2.73 12.74 2.40
CA GLY A 157 -1.78 13.24 1.40
C GLY A 157 -2.41 14.19 0.37
N SER A 158 -1.71 14.37 -0.74
CA SER A 158 -2.07 15.30 -1.82
C SER A 158 -2.34 14.51 -3.10
N PRO A 159 -3.61 14.19 -3.40
CA PRO A 159 -3.95 13.48 -4.62
C PRO A 159 -3.72 14.35 -5.86
N LEU A 160 -3.34 13.69 -6.96
CA LEU A 160 -3.14 14.32 -8.26
C LEU A 160 -4.45 14.42 -9.05
N SER A 161 -5.31 13.38 -8.94
CA SER A 161 -6.57 13.35 -9.68
C SER A 161 -7.62 12.47 -8.99
N PHE A 162 -8.87 12.69 -9.41
CA PHE A 162 -10.06 11.96 -8.96
C PHE A 162 -10.81 11.44 -10.17
N PHE A 163 -11.44 10.31 -10.03
CA PHE A 163 -12.47 9.80 -10.93
C PHE A 163 -13.59 9.19 -10.09
N TRP A 164 -14.79 9.68 -10.28
CA TRP A 164 -15.99 9.23 -9.61
C TRP A 164 -16.93 8.53 -10.60
N ASP A 165 -17.52 7.45 -10.15
CA ASP A 165 -18.62 6.75 -10.77
C ASP A 165 -19.76 6.72 -9.76
N MET A 166 -20.90 7.35 -10.09
CA MET A 166 -22.02 7.54 -9.17
C MET A 166 -23.00 6.37 -9.17
N GLY A 167 -22.71 5.31 -9.92
CA GLY A 167 -23.49 4.07 -9.93
C GLY A 167 -24.77 4.14 -10.80
N ASP A 168 -25.06 5.25 -11.45
CA ASP A 168 -26.17 5.46 -12.36
C ASP A 168 -25.74 5.75 -13.81
N GLY A 169 -24.43 5.64 -14.06
CA GLY A 169 -23.79 5.94 -15.34
C GLY A 169 -23.21 7.36 -15.43
N PHE A 170 -23.43 8.20 -14.40
CA PHE A 170 -22.77 9.50 -14.31
C PHE A 170 -21.37 9.37 -13.73
N THR A 171 -20.42 10.12 -14.28
CA THR A 171 -19.01 10.16 -13.81
C THR A 171 -18.55 11.60 -13.65
N ASP A 172 -17.60 11.83 -12.73
CA ASP A 172 -17.01 13.14 -12.48
C ASP A 172 -15.53 13.02 -12.12
N THR A 173 -14.78 14.11 -12.24
CA THR A 173 -13.33 14.17 -11.92
C THR A 173 -12.98 15.24 -10.90
N VAL A 174 -13.97 15.95 -10.36
CA VAL A 174 -13.73 16.96 -9.34
C VAL A 174 -13.49 16.31 -7.96
N LYS A 175 -12.78 17.00 -7.09
CA LYS A 175 -12.46 16.51 -5.74
C LYS A 175 -13.69 16.17 -4.90
N ASN A 176 -14.71 17.02 -4.95
CA ASN A 176 -15.94 16.89 -4.18
C ASN A 176 -17.13 17.09 -5.13
N PRO A 177 -17.55 16.06 -5.84
CA PRO A 177 -18.61 16.16 -6.82
C PRO A 177 -19.97 16.37 -6.16
N ILE A 178 -20.91 16.90 -6.96
CA ILE A 178 -22.30 17.06 -6.62
C ILE A 178 -23.13 16.32 -7.65
N HIS A 179 -24.08 15.51 -7.19
CA HIS A 179 -24.93 14.73 -8.08
C HIS A 179 -26.36 14.60 -7.55
N SER A 180 -27.33 14.33 -8.43
CA SER A 180 -28.74 14.13 -8.08
C SER A 180 -29.26 12.85 -8.72
N TYR A 181 -29.93 12.01 -7.92
CA TYR A 181 -30.50 10.75 -8.40
C TYR A 181 -31.98 10.92 -8.77
N SER A 182 -32.32 10.64 -10.01
CA SER A 182 -33.69 10.77 -10.53
C SER A 182 -34.59 9.56 -10.27
N LYS A 183 -34.02 8.45 -9.77
CA LYS A 183 -34.75 7.23 -9.44
C LYS A 183 -34.42 6.81 -8.03
N THR A 184 -35.33 6.05 -7.43
CA THR A 184 -35.11 5.38 -6.14
C THR A 184 -34.30 4.07 -6.35
N GLY A 185 -33.53 3.66 -5.35
CA GLY A 185 -32.72 2.44 -5.42
C GLY A 185 -31.40 2.54 -4.69
N GLU A 186 -30.61 1.50 -4.84
CA GLU A 186 -29.23 1.45 -4.36
C GLU A 186 -28.27 1.83 -5.48
N TYR A 187 -27.29 2.68 -5.15
CA TYR A 187 -26.26 3.14 -6.05
C TYR A 187 -24.88 2.80 -5.48
N TYR A 188 -24.08 2.10 -6.27
CA TYR A 188 -22.73 1.69 -5.87
C TYR A 188 -21.74 2.78 -6.31
N ILE A 189 -21.35 3.60 -5.36
CA ILE A 189 -20.42 4.70 -5.59
C ILE A 189 -18.98 4.16 -5.62
N LYS A 190 -18.21 4.59 -6.60
CA LYS A 190 -16.80 4.29 -6.70
C LYS A 190 -15.99 5.56 -6.94
N ALA A 191 -14.96 5.78 -6.13
CA ALA A 191 -13.99 6.84 -6.33
C ALA A 191 -12.60 6.24 -6.53
N ILE A 192 -11.94 6.58 -7.64
CA ILE A 192 -10.53 6.27 -7.88
C ILE A 192 -9.75 7.56 -7.63
N ILE A 193 -8.80 7.48 -6.69
CA ILE A 193 -7.97 8.61 -6.29
C ILE A 193 -6.54 8.27 -6.67
N THR A 194 -5.94 9.10 -7.51
CA THR A 194 -4.59 8.89 -8.00
C THR A 194 -3.64 9.84 -7.27
N TYR A 195 -2.60 9.26 -6.69
CA TYR A 195 -1.45 9.96 -6.12
C TYR A 195 -0.23 9.76 -7.03
N GLU A 196 0.86 10.41 -6.71
CA GLU A 196 2.10 10.27 -7.49
C GLU A 196 2.56 8.81 -7.60
N CYS A 197 2.43 8.09 -6.50
CA CYS A 197 3.00 6.74 -6.39
C CYS A 197 1.98 5.60 -6.34
N LEU A 198 0.70 5.89 -6.15
CA LEU A 198 -0.34 4.87 -6.02
C LEU A 198 -1.70 5.40 -6.47
N SER A 199 -2.61 4.48 -6.74
CA SER A 199 -4.03 4.80 -6.89
C SER A 199 -4.82 4.00 -5.86
N ASP A 200 -5.76 4.65 -5.22
CA ASP A 200 -6.69 4.03 -4.29
C ASP A 200 -8.09 3.97 -4.88
N THR A 201 -8.85 2.95 -4.53
CA THR A 201 -10.22 2.78 -5.01
C THR A 201 -11.15 2.63 -3.82
N LEU A 202 -11.92 3.66 -3.57
CA LEU A 202 -12.94 3.69 -2.53
C LEU A 202 -14.28 3.25 -3.09
N ARG A 203 -15.08 2.59 -2.27
CA ARG A 203 -16.45 2.17 -2.61
C ARG A 203 -17.37 2.45 -1.45
N ASP A 204 -18.58 2.86 -1.79
CA ASP A 204 -19.66 3.05 -0.83
C ASP A 204 -21.00 2.76 -1.51
N THR A 205 -22.04 2.58 -0.73
CA THR A 205 -23.41 2.35 -1.23
C THR A 205 -24.33 3.45 -0.72
N LEU A 206 -24.97 4.15 -1.64
CA LEU A 206 -25.98 5.16 -1.33
C LEU A 206 -27.37 4.60 -1.65
N TYR A 207 -28.27 4.67 -0.67
CA TYR A 207 -29.66 4.29 -0.86
C TYR A 207 -30.55 5.53 -0.98
N VAL A 208 -31.30 5.61 -2.08
CA VAL A 208 -32.33 6.65 -2.31
C VAL A 208 -33.70 6.02 -2.10
N PRO A 209 -34.36 6.26 -0.96
CA PRO A 209 -35.65 5.66 -0.65
C PRO A 209 -36.78 6.16 -1.56
N PRO A 210 -37.87 5.40 -1.72
CA PRO A 210 -39.10 5.92 -2.32
C PRO A 210 -39.67 7.02 -1.45
N SER A 211 -40.24 8.05 -2.11
CA SER A 211 -40.90 9.12 -1.40
C SER A 211 -42.02 8.57 -0.49
N GLN A 212 -41.95 8.87 0.79
CA GLN A 212 -43.04 8.49 1.71
C GLN A 212 -44.23 9.43 1.42
N ILE A 213 -45.33 8.85 0.98
CA ILE A 213 -46.61 9.57 0.94
C ILE A 213 -47.12 9.61 2.38
N ILE A 214 -47.01 10.73 3.04
CA ILE A 214 -47.70 10.95 4.31
C ILE A 214 -49.17 11.20 3.95
N ASP A 215 -50.00 10.16 4.12
CA ASP A 215 -51.44 10.34 4.09
C ASP A 215 -51.85 11.04 5.39
N LEU A 216 -52.20 12.33 5.27
CA LEU A 216 -52.61 13.14 6.41
C LEU A 216 -54.06 12.87 6.83
N GLY A 217 -54.72 11.86 6.21
CA GLY A 217 -56.14 11.56 6.46
C GLY A 217 -57.10 12.64 6.02
N PRO A 218 -58.39 12.36 5.91
CA PRO A 218 -59.39 13.35 5.61
C PRO A 218 -59.61 14.31 6.79
#